data_579f7302e115afb140979818dc377aba
#
_entry.id   579f7302e115afb140979818dc377aba
#
_cell.length_a   1.000
_cell.length_b   1.000
_cell.length_c   1.000
_cell.angle_alpha   90.00
_cell.angle_beta   90.00
_cell.angle_gamma   90.00
#
_symmetry.space_group_name_H-M   'P 1'
#
loop_
_entity.id
_entity.type
_entity.pdbx_description
1 polymer ?
#
loop_
_entity_poly.entity_id
_entity_poly.type
_entity_poly.pdbx_seq_one_letter_code
_entity_poly.pdbx_strand_id
1 'polypeptide(L)'
;MDNVQQQEQQVARITLVARVEFLPAVASFVREISVKLGLSGDDIGRLELVVEEACMNVIEHAFDPGEQGSFDVVILRKPGQVVVAVEDQGLPFDFRKFDVEKESGLGIILMKAFADEIHFLNSGRRGKRVELVKNLPYKDVEAYISDEEKERVLPLPSVSKDTPIVIRLMEPDDSVDLARCVYRCYGYTYANGDVYFPDRVRELLESGLLIPHVALSPDNEVIGHIAIRKEYPDARIGERGQAVVDPRYRGYGLLNKLISASVENARAMGMYGTYGEAVTAHIYSQKAAFSMGACETGVLLGFTPATMFFKKIQDGNRQQRQTAVLLYTRLNEEPCRDVYPPFHHEAVIRRIYERNNFRRNIMKALDVKKLTDVHPSSQVDVRVQTDASRAFMLVKQYGADLGELVKFRLRELCLRRIDCIYIDLSLSHPATQKFCASLEMLGFFFAGVIPEMSDGDVLRLQYLNNVDVDLENTQIASDFGKEMLDYVIKARG
;
A
#
# COMPACT_ATOMS: atom_id res chain seq x y z
N MET A 1 -24.17 6.46 -8.42
CA MET A 1 -23.29 7.40 -7.69
C MET A 1 -22.41 6.53 -6.85
N ASP A 2 -21.33 6.05 -7.45
CA ASP A 2 -20.50 5.01 -6.86
C ASP A 2 -19.39 5.68 -6.08
N ASN A 3 -19.33 5.33 -4.78
CA ASN A 3 -18.30 5.76 -3.85
C ASN A 3 -16.92 5.41 -4.41
N VAL A 4 -16.17 6.41 -4.81
CA VAL A 4 -14.73 6.32 -5.00
C VAL A 4 -14.16 6.11 -3.59
N GLN A 5 -13.89 4.86 -3.21
CA GLN A 5 -13.19 4.55 -1.96
C GLN A 5 -11.74 5.03 -2.10
N GLN A 6 -11.37 6.03 -1.31
CA GLN A 6 -10.06 6.67 -1.30
C GLN A 6 -9.03 5.81 -0.57
N GLN A 7 -7.77 5.83 -1.01
CA GLN A 7 -6.65 5.09 -0.38
C GLN A 7 -6.43 5.57 1.06
N GLU A 8 -6.66 4.67 2.02
CA GLU A 8 -6.49 4.94 3.44
C GLU A 8 -5.25 4.19 3.96
N GLN A 9 -4.19 4.93 4.29
CA GLN A 9 -2.99 4.38 4.90
C GLN A 9 -3.00 4.68 6.40
N GLN A 10 -3.04 3.64 7.25
CA GLN A 10 -2.83 3.86 8.67
C GLN A 10 -1.36 4.23 8.90
N VAL A 11 -1.17 5.47 9.39
CA VAL A 11 0.17 6.02 9.68
C VAL A 11 0.60 5.66 11.09
N ALA A 12 -0.32 5.83 12.05
CA ALA A 12 -0.02 5.60 13.45
C ALA A 12 -1.30 5.25 14.25
N ARG A 13 -1.12 4.57 15.39
CA ARG A 13 -2.18 4.25 16.35
C ARG A 13 -1.62 4.28 17.75
N ILE A 14 -2.38 4.87 18.69
CA ILE A 14 -2.14 4.72 20.13
C ILE A 14 -3.42 4.23 20.80
N THR A 15 -3.26 3.40 21.83
CA THR A 15 -4.34 2.93 22.70
C THR A 15 -4.13 3.51 24.09
N LEU A 16 -5.14 4.14 24.64
CA LEU A 16 -5.10 4.80 25.93
C LEU A 16 -6.26 4.37 26.82
N VAL A 17 -6.03 4.35 28.12
CA VAL A 17 -7.13 4.23 29.11
C VAL A 17 -7.95 5.51 29.08
N ALA A 18 -9.27 5.38 29.18
CA ALA A 18 -10.21 6.50 29.14
C ALA A 18 -10.10 7.39 30.40
N ARG A 19 -9.09 8.24 30.45
CA ARG A 19 -8.79 9.19 31.55
C ARG A 19 -8.28 10.51 31.00
N VAL A 20 -8.76 11.61 31.59
CA VAL A 20 -8.43 12.99 31.19
C VAL A 20 -6.91 13.27 31.25
N GLU A 21 -6.21 12.66 32.18
CA GLU A 21 -4.76 12.85 32.37
C GLU A 21 -3.90 12.44 31.14
N PHE A 22 -4.46 11.68 30.21
CA PHE A 22 -3.77 11.25 28.98
C PHE A 22 -4.06 12.13 27.75
N LEU A 23 -4.97 13.09 27.81
CA LEU A 23 -5.27 13.99 26.70
C LEU A 23 -4.06 14.78 26.18
N PRO A 24 -3.13 15.28 27.04
CA PRO A 24 -1.92 15.93 26.54
C PRO A 24 -1.04 15.00 25.68
N ALA A 25 -1.04 13.69 25.95
CA ALA A 25 -0.31 12.73 25.14
C ALA A 25 -0.99 12.53 23.78
N VAL A 26 -2.33 12.55 23.72
CA VAL A 26 -3.10 12.54 22.45
C VAL A 26 -2.75 13.77 21.62
N ALA A 27 -2.80 14.96 22.20
CA ALA A 27 -2.51 16.22 21.50
C ALA A 27 -1.09 16.19 20.90
N SER A 28 -0.08 15.78 21.70
CA SER A 28 1.29 15.67 21.23
C SER A 28 1.43 14.64 20.10
N PHE A 29 0.78 13.48 20.22
CA PHE A 29 0.78 12.44 19.19
C PHE A 29 0.18 12.94 17.86
N VAL A 30 -0.98 13.62 17.92
CA VAL A 30 -1.64 14.19 16.76
C VAL A 30 -0.78 15.27 16.11
N ARG A 31 -0.21 16.17 16.91
CA ARG A 31 0.68 17.25 16.45
C ARG A 31 1.86 16.72 15.67
N GLU A 32 2.65 15.84 16.31
CA GLU A 32 3.90 15.34 15.72
C GLU A 32 3.67 14.60 14.40
N ILE A 33 2.61 13.80 14.32
CA ILE A 33 2.30 13.08 13.09
C ILE A 33 1.73 14.03 12.02
N SER A 34 0.85 14.97 12.40
CA SER A 34 0.24 15.91 11.45
C SER A 34 1.27 16.84 10.80
N VAL A 35 2.30 17.28 11.54
CA VAL A 35 3.46 18.01 10.98
C VAL A 35 4.14 17.18 9.89
N LYS A 36 4.38 15.89 10.15
CA LYS A 36 5.02 14.98 9.18
C LYS A 36 4.14 14.68 7.97
N LEU A 37 2.83 14.87 8.09
CA LEU A 37 1.88 14.68 7.00
C LEU A 37 1.61 15.97 6.20
N GLY A 38 2.23 17.11 6.55
CA GLY A 38 2.19 18.35 5.78
C GLY A 38 1.03 19.28 6.12
N LEU A 39 0.38 19.14 7.30
CA LEU A 39 -0.62 20.12 7.76
C LEU A 39 0.05 21.43 8.20
N SER A 40 -0.66 22.56 8.02
CA SER A 40 -0.23 23.87 8.52
C SER A 40 -0.36 23.98 10.03
N GLY A 41 0.39 24.91 10.66
CA GLY A 41 0.36 25.10 12.10
C GLY A 41 -1.05 25.44 12.63
N ASP A 42 -1.82 26.26 11.90
CA ASP A 42 -3.19 26.62 12.27
C ASP A 42 -4.15 25.43 12.16
N ASP A 43 -4.02 24.61 11.11
CA ASP A 43 -4.82 23.41 10.93
C ASP A 43 -4.50 22.34 11.96
N ILE A 44 -3.23 22.22 12.36
CA ILE A 44 -2.81 21.32 13.44
C ILE A 44 -3.47 21.70 14.76
N GLY A 45 -3.40 22.99 15.14
CA GLY A 45 -4.04 23.47 16.37
C GLY A 45 -5.55 23.23 16.40
N ARG A 46 -6.23 23.43 15.26
CA ARG A 46 -7.66 23.12 15.11
C ARG A 46 -7.94 21.62 15.21
N LEU A 47 -7.10 20.79 14.57
CA LEU A 47 -7.25 19.34 14.60
C LEU A 47 -7.02 18.77 16.01
N GLU A 48 -6.01 19.28 16.74
CA GLU A 48 -5.78 18.92 18.15
C GLU A 48 -7.02 19.17 19.01
N LEU A 49 -7.59 20.35 18.91
CA LEU A 49 -8.76 20.73 19.69
C LEU A 49 -9.96 19.80 19.42
N VAL A 50 -10.24 19.49 18.16
CA VAL A 50 -11.39 18.64 17.82
C VAL A 50 -11.15 17.16 18.18
N VAL A 51 -9.90 16.69 18.13
CA VAL A 51 -9.53 15.35 18.60
C VAL A 51 -9.63 15.26 20.12
N GLU A 52 -9.20 16.30 20.84
CA GLU A 52 -9.34 16.37 22.28
C GLU A 52 -10.81 16.29 22.71
N GLU A 53 -11.69 17.04 22.04
CA GLU A 53 -13.13 16.97 22.24
C GLU A 53 -13.72 15.59 21.94
N ALA A 54 -13.29 14.95 20.86
CA ALA A 54 -13.73 13.61 20.54
C ALA A 54 -13.28 12.58 21.59
N CYS A 55 -12.06 12.70 22.11
CA CYS A 55 -11.56 11.87 23.20
C CYS A 55 -12.28 12.17 24.53
N MET A 56 -12.57 13.43 24.83
CA MET A 56 -13.32 13.83 26.03
C MET A 56 -14.71 13.20 25.99
N ASN A 57 -15.39 13.22 24.84
CA ASN A 57 -16.71 12.58 24.69
C ASN A 57 -16.64 11.05 24.97
N VAL A 58 -15.55 10.39 24.64
CA VAL A 58 -15.36 8.98 25.00
C VAL A 58 -15.16 8.83 26.50
N ILE A 59 -14.32 9.67 27.11
CA ILE A 59 -13.99 9.59 28.55
C ILE A 59 -15.24 9.83 29.41
N GLU A 60 -16.08 10.81 29.04
CA GLU A 60 -17.23 11.22 29.84
C GLU A 60 -18.48 10.37 29.59
N HIS A 61 -18.64 9.83 28.37
CA HIS A 61 -19.93 9.27 27.95
C HIS A 61 -19.89 7.84 27.42
N ALA A 62 -18.69 7.25 27.22
CA ALA A 62 -18.61 5.92 26.62
C ALA A 62 -18.71 4.78 27.65
N PHE A 63 -18.41 5.03 28.93
CA PHE A 63 -18.33 4.00 29.95
C PHE A 63 -19.18 4.34 31.17
N ASP A 64 -19.74 3.30 31.81
CA ASP A 64 -20.49 3.48 33.05
C ASP A 64 -19.59 3.94 34.22
N PRO A 65 -20.13 4.64 35.23
CA PRO A 65 -19.35 5.06 36.40
C PRO A 65 -18.65 3.87 37.09
N GLY A 66 -17.32 3.92 37.12
CA GLY A 66 -16.47 2.85 37.72
C GLY A 66 -16.01 1.78 36.73
N GLU A 67 -16.47 1.80 35.49
CA GLU A 67 -15.95 0.97 34.42
C GLU A 67 -14.59 1.50 33.91
N GLN A 68 -13.62 0.62 33.74
CA GLN A 68 -12.34 0.97 33.11
C GLN A 68 -12.39 0.66 31.63
N GLY A 69 -12.52 1.72 30.83
CA GLY A 69 -12.50 1.63 29.38
C GLY A 69 -11.16 2.07 28.77
N SER A 70 -11.02 1.78 27.51
CA SER A 70 -9.91 2.26 26.67
C SER A 70 -10.44 2.73 25.32
N PHE A 71 -9.68 3.59 24.66
CA PHE A 71 -9.96 4.04 23.30
C PHE A 71 -8.68 4.09 22.47
N ASP A 72 -8.86 4.04 21.16
CA ASP A 72 -7.78 4.17 20.20
C ASP A 72 -7.87 5.51 19.49
N VAL A 73 -6.72 6.15 19.29
CA VAL A 73 -6.57 7.26 18.35
C VAL A 73 -5.74 6.77 17.17
N VAL A 74 -6.34 6.79 15.99
CA VAL A 74 -5.77 6.25 14.76
C VAL A 74 -5.60 7.39 13.77
N ILE A 75 -4.39 7.58 13.27
CA ILE A 75 -4.11 8.57 12.23
C ILE A 75 -3.97 7.84 10.90
N LEU A 76 -4.76 8.26 9.92
CA LEU A 76 -4.82 7.70 8.59
C LEU A 76 -4.47 8.80 7.58
N ARG A 77 -3.76 8.40 6.53
CA ARG A 77 -3.57 9.23 5.35
C ARG A 77 -4.45 8.73 4.22
N LYS A 78 -5.25 9.61 3.66
CA LYS A 78 -5.95 9.45 2.38
C LYS A 78 -5.33 10.38 1.35
N PRO A 79 -5.50 10.14 0.04
CA PRO A 79 -5.09 11.10 -0.99
C PRO A 79 -5.69 12.49 -0.69
N GLY A 80 -4.85 13.50 -0.54
CA GLY A 80 -5.26 14.86 -0.22
C GLY A 80 -5.82 15.10 1.18
N GLN A 81 -5.84 14.11 2.10
CA GLN A 81 -6.48 14.23 3.41
C GLN A 81 -5.67 13.55 4.53
N VAL A 82 -5.78 14.10 5.72
CA VAL A 82 -5.42 13.45 6.98
C VAL A 82 -6.71 13.16 7.74
N VAL A 83 -6.87 11.93 8.22
CA VAL A 83 -8.01 11.52 9.03
C VAL A 83 -7.52 11.09 10.40
N VAL A 84 -8.06 11.69 11.44
CA VAL A 84 -7.87 11.23 12.81
C VAL A 84 -9.15 10.56 13.28
N ALA A 85 -9.07 9.28 13.58
CA ALA A 85 -10.20 8.49 14.06
C ALA A 85 -10.04 8.20 15.55
N VAL A 86 -11.11 8.44 16.31
CA VAL A 86 -11.22 8.02 17.71
C VAL A 86 -12.18 6.83 17.75
N GLU A 87 -11.69 5.70 18.26
CA GLU A 87 -12.41 4.41 18.29
C GLU A 87 -12.59 3.96 19.75
N ASP A 88 -13.79 3.58 20.13
CA ASP A 88 -14.07 2.99 21.42
C ASP A 88 -15.14 1.90 21.36
N GLN A 89 -15.20 1.04 22.40
CA GLN A 89 -16.18 -0.04 22.54
C GLN A 89 -17.18 0.23 23.69
N GLY A 90 -17.34 1.47 24.08
CA GLY A 90 -18.29 1.86 25.10
C GLY A 90 -19.74 1.91 24.61
N LEU A 91 -20.60 2.52 25.40
CA LEU A 91 -22.04 2.60 25.16
C LEU A 91 -22.37 3.13 23.77
N PRO A 92 -23.30 2.50 23.02
CA PRO A 92 -23.75 3.00 21.73
C PRO A 92 -24.31 4.40 21.82
N PHE A 93 -23.95 5.26 20.89
CA PHE A 93 -24.43 6.63 20.84
C PHE A 93 -25.27 6.87 19.58
N ASP A 94 -26.46 7.43 19.72
CA ASP A 94 -27.34 7.75 18.59
C ASP A 94 -27.14 9.20 18.14
N PHE A 95 -26.24 9.40 17.20
CA PHE A 95 -25.91 10.72 16.63
C PHE A 95 -27.07 11.42 15.92
N ARG A 96 -28.17 10.69 15.57
CA ARG A 96 -29.36 11.24 14.91
C ARG A 96 -30.26 11.98 15.87
N LYS A 97 -30.16 11.73 17.18
CA LYS A 97 -30.99 12.39 18.21
C LYS A 97 -30.45 13.76 18.63
N PHE A 98 -29.25 14.11 18.21
CA PHE A 98 -28.68 15.43 18.45
C PHE A 98 -29.23 16.43 17.43
N ASP A 99 -30.34 17.02 17.78
CA ASP A 99 -30.91 18.16 17.04
C ASP A 99 -29.95 19.36 17.19
N VAL A 100 -29.38 19.77 16.06
CA VAL A 100 -28.25 20.72 15.95
C VAL A 100 -28.59 22.11 16.55
N GLU A 101 -29.87 22.39 16.84
CA GLU A 101 -30.32 23.71 17.28
C GLU A 101 -30.63 23.82 18.79
N LYS A 102 -30.76 22.73 19.52
CA LYS A 102 -31.25 22.79 20.91
C LYS A 102 -30.42 22.17 22.03
N GLU A 103 -29.52 21.19 21.75
CA GLU A 103 -28.77 20.49 22.81
C GLU A 103 -27.35 20.04 22.38
N SER A 104 -26.79 20.57 21.31
CA SER A 104 -25.42 20.24 20.96
C SER A 104 -24.45 20.89 21.92
N GLY A 105 -23.75 20.11 22.72
CA GLY A 105 -22.65 20.61 23.54
C GLY A 105 -21.62 21.35 22.68
N LEU A 106 -20.91 22.29 23.28
CA LEU A 106 -19.91 23.13 22.63
C LEU A 106 -18.91 22.29 21.78
N GLY A 107 -18.58 21.05 22.20
CA GLY A 107 -17.67 20.16 21.55
C GLY A 107 -18.06 19.75 20.12
N ILE A 108 -19.32 19.39 19.87
CA ILE A 108 -19.82 19.04 18.52
C ILE A 108 -19.79 20.26 17.60
N ILE A 109 -20.09 21.42 18.12
CA ILE A 109 -20.05 22.71 17.37
C ILE A 109 -18.58 22.98 16.97
N LEU A 110 -17.63 22.82 17.89
CA LEU A 110 -16.21 22.99 17.63
C LEU A 110 -15.69 21.96 16.61
N MET A 111 -16.07 20.69 16.75
CA MET A 111 -15.69 19.66 15.77
C MET A 111 -16.18 20.05 14.37
N LYS A 112 -17.43 20.47 14.21
CA LYS A 112 -17.99 20.92 12.92
C LYS A 112 -17.37 22.20 12.37
N ALA A 113 -16.87 23.08 13.24
CA ALA A 113 -16.24 24.33 12.82
C ALA A 113 -14.80 24.17 12.34
N PHE A 114 -14.08 23.16 12.82
CA PHE A 114 -12.63 23.03 12.63
C PHE A 114 -12.18 21.80 11.85
N ALA A 115 -12.97 20.71 11.82
CA ALA A 115 -12.77 19.62 10.86
C ALA A 115 -13.44 19.97 9.53
N ASP A 116 -12.84 19.56 8.43
CA ASP A 116 -13.42 19.77 7.09
C ASP A 116 -14.59 18.81 6.85
N GLU A 117 -14.46 17.54 7.37
CA GLU A 117 -15.55 16.56 7.39
C GLU A 117 -15.53 15.78 8.70
N ILE A 118 -16.69 15.32 9.14
CA ILE A 118 -16.83 14.44 10.30
C ILE A 118 -17.72 13.27 9.95
N HIS A 119 -17.24 12.06 10.24
CA HIS A 119 -18.01 10.84 10.03
C HIS A 119 -18.20 10.11 11.36
N PHE A 120 -19.45 9.84 11.72
CA PHE A 120 -19.80 9.04 12.88
C PHE A 120 -20.20 7.64 12.41
N LEU A 121 -19.45 6.64 12.83
CA LEU A 121 -19.62 5.26 12.41
C LEU A 121 -19.96 4.40 13.63
N ASN A 122 -21.10 3.71 13.58
CA ASN A 122 -21.47 2.70 14.56
C ASN A 122 -21.26 1.33 13.91
N SER A 123 -20.33 0.56 14.43
CA SER A 123 -19.93 -0.76 13.91
C SER A 123 -20.52 -1.93 14.71
N GLY A 124 -21.58 -1.70 15.49
CA GLY A 124 -22.23 -2.73 16.31
C GLY A 124 -21.28 -3.28 17.38
N ARG A 125 -20.98 -4.58 17.33
CA ARG A 125 -20.08 -5.25 18.30
C ARG A 125 -18.65 -4.73 18.29
N ARG A 126 -18.27 -3.91 17.29
CA ARG A 126 -16.93 -3.31 17.20
C ARG A 126 -16.83 -1.95 17.89
N GLY A 127 -17.93 -1.49 18.46
CA GLY A 127 -17.99 -0.17 19.06
C GLY A 127 -18.33 0.92 18.07
N LYS A 128 -17.86 2.10 18.33
CA LYS A 128 -18.11 3.32 17.54
C LYS A 128 -16.80 3.96 17.15
N ARG A 129 -16.85 4.76 16.07
CA ARG A 129 -15.70 5.47 15.53
C ARG A 129 -16.16 6.85 15.08
N VAL A 130 -15.40 7.85 15.47
CA VAL A 130 -15.53 9.23 14.99
C VAL A 130 -14.32 9.52 14.11
N GLU A 131 -14.53 9.87 12.85
CA GLU A 131 -13.47 10.30 11.94
C GLU A 131 -13.52 11.81 11.77
N LEU A 132 -12.41 12.46 12.03
CA LEU A 132 -12.18 13.88 11.85
C LEU A 132 -11.25 14.04 10.65
N VAL A 133 -11.78 14.60 9.58
CA VAL A 133 -11.07 14.74 8.30
C VAL A 133 -10.53 16.16 8.17
N LYS A 134 -9.26 16.27 7.78
CA LYS A 134 -8.62 17.54 7.45
C LYS A 134 -8.00 17.44 6.07
N ASN A 135 -8.37 18.35 5.18
CA ASN A 135 -7.81 18.42 3.84
C ASN A 135 -6.36 18.94 3.90
N LEU A 136 -5.48 18.26 3.17
CA LEU A 136 -4.14 18.76 2.93
C LEU A 136 -4.20 19.94 1.94
N PRO A 137 -3.26 20.87 1.97
CA PRO A 137 -3.24 22.02 1.07
C PRO A 137 -2.89 21.67 -0.37
N TYR A 138 -3.12 20.41 -0.78
CA TYR A 138 -2.89 19.97 -2.14
C TYR A 138 -4.01 20.43 -3.05
N LYS A 139 -3.61 21.05 -4.15
CA LYS A 139 -4.54 21.35 -5.24
C LYS A 139 -4.73 20.08 -6.08
N ASP A 140 -5.97 19.81 -6.48
CA ASP A 140 -6.23 18.79 -7.47
C ASP A 140 -5.74 19.24 -8.88
N VAL A 141 -5.79 18.32 -9.84
CA VAL A 141 -5.33 18.63 -11.21
C VAL A 141 -6.16 19.75 -11.85
N GLU A 142 -7.43 19.90 -11.47
CA GLU A 142 -8.31 20.93 -12.05
C GLU A 142 -7.87 22.36 -11.68
N ALA A 143 -7.22 22.55 -10.52
CA ALA A 143 -6.70 23.84 -10.10
C ALA A 143 -5.51 24.34 -10.95
N TYR A 144 -4.88 23.45 -11.72
CA TYR A 144 -3.76 23.74 -12.60
C TYR A 144 -4.14 23.82 -14.08
N ILE A 145 -5.41 23.56 -14.42
CA ILE A 145 -5.91 23.59 -15.79
C ILE A 145 -6.62 24.91 -16.02
N SER A 146 -6.21 25.68 -17.06
CA SER A 146 -6.92 26.89 -17.45
C SER A 146 -8.31 26.58 -18.00
N ASP A 147 -9.24 27.54 -17.90
CA ASP A 147 -10.60 27.37 -18.42
C ASP A 147 -10.60 27.14 -19.95
N GLU A 148 -9.64 27.72 -20.67
CA GLU A 148 -9.43 27.47 -22.11
C GLU A 148 -9.01 26.03 -22.42
N GLU A 149 -8.26 25.40 -21.52
CA GLU A 149 -7.85 24.00 -21.66
C GLU A 149 -8.96 23.02 -21.29
N LYS A 150 -9.87 23.40 -20.36
CA LYS A 150 -11.07 22.58 -20.02
C LYS A 150 -12.04 22.47 -21.17
N GLU A 151 -12.16 23.51 -22.00
CA GLU A 151 -13.03 23.55 -23.17
C GLU A 151 -12.44 22.84 -24.42
N ARG A 152 -11.15 22.57 -24.44
CA ARG A 152 -10.51 21.85 -25.55
C ARG A 152 -10.85 20.38 -25.56
N VAL A 153 -11.92 20.02 -26.23
CA VAL A 153 -12.14 18.64 -26.73
C VAL A 153 -11.22 18.43 -27.92
N LEU A 154 -9.98 18.03 -27.68
CA LEU A 154 -9.04 17.73 -28.76
C LEU A 154 -9.47 16.42 -29.44
N PRO A 155 -9.65 16.40 -30.77
CA PRO A 155 -9.75 15.14 -31.50
C PRO A 155 -8.49 14.31 -31.25
N LEU A 156 -8.64 12.99 -31.10
CA LEU A 156 -7.51 12.08 -30.94
C LEU A 156 -6.58 12.22 -32.16
N PRO A 157 -5.35 12.75 -32.03
CA PRO A 157 -4.45 12.88 -33.15
C PRO A 157 -4.08 11.50 -33.68
N SER A 158 -4.03 11.35 -35.01
CA SER A 158 -3.41 10.19 -35.64
C SER A 158 -1.90 10.30 -35.48
N VAL A 159 -1.33 9.57 -34.56
CA VAL A 159 0.11 9.60 -34.27
C VAL A 159 0.84 8.74 -35.31
N SER A 160 1.89 9.26 -35.96
CA SER A 160 2.76 8.46 -36.82
C SER A 160 3.73 7.63 -35.97
N LYS A 161 4.13 6.45 -36.51
CA LYS A 161 5.16 5.60 -35.84
C LYS A 161 6.52 6.28 -35.76
N ASP A 162 6.78 7.25 -36.60
CA ASP A 162 8.02 8.00 -36.68
C ASP A 162 8.01 9.26 -35.80
N THR A 163 6.96 9.47 -35.01
CA THR A 163 6.86 10.60 -34.09
C THR A 163 8.00 10.55 -33.07
N PRO A 164 8.86 11.58 -32.96
CA PRO A 164 9.94 11.62 -31.99
C PRO A 164 9.35 11.64 -30.56
N ILE A 165 9.78 10.70 -29.74
CA ILE A 165 9.37 10.57 -28.34
C ILE A 165 10.63 10.66 -27.47
N VAL A 166 10.62 11.58 -26.51
CA VAL A 166 11.68 11.75 -25.54
C VAL A 166 11.35 10.99 -24.27
N ILE A 167 12.30 10.18 -23.77
CA ILE A 167 12.16 9.51 -22.46
C ILE A 167 13.23 10.05 -21.53
N ARG A 168 12.82 10.53 -20.36
CA ARG A 168 13.70 11.07 -19.33
C ARG A 168 13.18 10.85 -17.93
N LEU A 169 13.98 11.13 -16.94
CA LEU A 169 13.48 11.31 -15.57
C LEU A 169 12.41 12.40 -15.55
N MET A 170 11.39 12.19 -14.77
CA MET A 170 10.32 13.15 -14.54
C MET A 170 10.85 14.35 -13.76
N GLU A 171 10.45 15.52 -14.14
CA GLU A 171 10.67 16.77 -13.42
C GLU A 171 9.41 17.16 -12.63
N PRO A 172 9.51 17.99 -11.57
CA PRO A 172 8.35 18.40 -10.77
C PRO A 172 7.23 19.03 -11.61
N ASP A 173 7.57 19.73 -12.67
CA ASP A 173 6.59 20.41 -13.55
C ASP A 173 5.76 19.44 -14.40
N ASP A 174 6.24 18.22 -14.61
CA ASP A 174 5.48 17.18 -15.34
C ASP A 174 4.30 16.60 -14.52
N SER A 175 4.19 16.94 -13.25
CA SER A 175 3.24 16.30 -12.33
C SER A 175 1.77 16.50 -12.72
N VAL A 176 1.42 17.63 -13.30
CA VAL A 176 0.06 17.91 -13.82
C VAL A 176 -0.23 17.02 -15.03
N ASP A 177 0.69 16.97 -15.99
CA ASP A 177 0.53 16.18 -17.21
C ASP A 177 0.57 14.67 -16.92
N LEU A 178 1.30 14.24 -15.88
CA LEU A 178 1.22 12.86 -15.39
C LEU A 178 -0.20 12.54 -14.92
N ALA A 179 -0.82 13.37 -14.09
CA ALA A 179 -2.19 13.16 -13.62
C ALA A 179 -3.17 13.08 -14.80
N ARG A 180 -2.99 13.93 -15.81
CA ARG A 180 -3.79 13.90 -17.06
C ARG A 180 -3.59 12.60 -17.85
N CYS A 181 -2.34 12.13 -17.98
CA CYS A 181 -2.04 10.87 -18.65
C CYS A 181 -2.69 9.68 -17.94
N VAL A 182 -2.59 9.61 -16.61
CA VAL A 182 -3.22 8.57 -15.80
C VAL A 182 -4.74 8.61 -15.96
N TYR A 183 -5.36 9.79 -15.91
CA TYR A 183 -6.80 9.94 -16.13
C TYR A 183 -7.24 9.46 -17.52
N ARG A 184 -6.47 9.72 -18.58
CA ARG A 184 -6.78 9.20 -19.92
C ARG A 184 -6.75 7.68 -20.00
N CYS A 185 -5.89 7.05 -19.18
CA CYS A 185 -5.74 5.59 -19.13
C CYS A 185 -6.82 4.91 -18.29
N TYR A 186 -7.17 5.49 -17.16
CA TYR A 186 -7.95 4.84 -16.10
C TYR A 186 -9.17 5.65 -15.62
N GLY A 187 -9.31 6.93 -16.00
CA GLY A 187 -10.22 7.84 -15.29
C GLY A 187 -9.76 7.99 -13.84
N TYR A 188 -10.67 8.00 -12.90
CA TYR A 188 -10.37 8.04 -11.46
C TYR A 188 -10.37 6.64 -10.80
N THR A 189 -10.08 5.58 -11.57
CA THR A 189 -10.07 4.19 -11.05
C THR A 189 -8.67 3.65 -10.80
N TYR A 190 -7.62 4.46 -10.96
CA TYR A 190 -6.26 4.01 -10.72
C TYR A 190 -6.01 3.75 -9.24
N ALA A 191 -5.41 2.58 -8.92
CA ALA A 191 -5.27 2.10 -7.56
C ALA A 191 -4.35 2.96 -6.66
N ASN A 192 -3.49 3.80 -7.23
CA ASN A 192 -2.68 4.75 -6.48
C ASN A 192 -3.21 6.17 -6.68
N GLY A 193 -4.01 6.66 -5.74
CA GLY A 193 -4.62 7.98 -5.79
C GLY A 193 -3.63 9.15 -5.70
N ASP A 194 -2.42 8.95 -5.17
CA ASP A 194 -1.39 10.01 -5.05
C ASP A 194 -1.08 10.67 -6.41
N VAL A 195 -1.20 9.92 -7.53
CA VAL A 195 -0.90 10.42 -8.88
C VAL A 195 -1.85 11.52 -9.37
N TYR A 196 -3.02 11.67 -8.75
CA TYR A 196 -3.99 12.72 -9.10
C TYR A 196 -3.74 14.05 -8.38
N PHE A 197 -2.75 14.08 -7.46
CA PHE A 197 -2.37 15.26 -6.70
C PHE A 197 -0.95 15.68 -7.09
N PRO A 198 -0.78 16.66 -8.00
CA PRO A 198 0.53 17.08 -8.48
C PRO A 198 1.51 17.45 -7.36
N ASP A 199 1.05 18.13 -6.32
CA ASP A 199 1.89 18.51 -5.18
C ASP A 199 2.41 17.30 -4.41
N ARG A 200 1.57 16.26 -4.28
CA ARG A 200 1.98 15.00 -3.66
C ARG A 200 3.02 14.25 -4.47
N VAL A 201 2.89 14.24 -5.78
CA VAL A 201 3.89 13.66 -6.68
C VAL A 201 5.23 14.39 -6.55
N ARG A 202 5.22 15.74 -6.47
CA ARG A 202 6.42 16.58 -6.24
C ARG A 202 7.10 16.23 -4.92
N GLU A 203 6.36 16.11 -3.82
CA GLU A 203 6.92 15.71 -2.52
C GLU A 203 7.60 14.34 -2.58
N LEU A 204 6.97 13.35 -3.23
CA LEU A 204 7.54 12.01 -3.38
C LEU A 204 8.81 12.00 -4.23
N LEU A 205 8.90 12.89 -5.23
CA LEU A 205 10.07 13.14 -6.04
C LEU A 205 11.20 13.74 -5.22
N GLU A 206 10.94 14.85 -4.53
CA GLU A 206 11.90 15.60 -3.73
C GLU A 206 12.44 14.79 -2.55
N SER A 207 11.59 13.94 -1.94
CA SER A 207 12.01 13.05 -0.87
C SER A 207 12.85 11.86 -1.33
N GLY A 208 13.00 11.64 -2.66
CA GLY A 208 13.70 10.49 -3.23
C GLY A 208 12.99 9.13 -3.02
N LEU A 209 11.73 9.16 -2.63
CA LEU A 209 10.89 7.94 -2.48
C LEU A 209 10.30 7.48 -3.79
N LEU A 210 10.24 8.36 -4.80
CA LEU A 210 9.75 8.05 -6.14
C LEU A 210 10.81 8.40 -7.18
N ILE A 211 11.12 7.44 -8.07
CA ILE A 211 12.05 7.61 -9.20
C ILE A 211 11.24 7.39 -10.48
N PRO A 212 10.54 8.41 -10.98
CA PRO A 212 9.67 8.27 -12.12
C PRO A 212 10.37 8.61 -13.43
N HIS A 213 9.98 7.93 -14.51
CA HIS A 213 10.34 8.26 -15.89
C HIS A 213 9.09 8.62 -16.67
N VAL A 214 9.20 9.60 -17.52
CA VAL A 214 8.14 10.04 -18.43
C VAL A 214 8.56 9.88 -19.88
N ALA A 215 7.58 9.61 -20.73
CA ALA A 215 7.71 9.72 -22.17
C ALA A 215 6.91 10.95 -22.61
N LEU A 216 7.55 11.81 -23.39
CA LEU A 216 7.01 13.07 -23.85
C LEU A 216 6.73 13.03 -25.36
N SER A 217 5.58 13.56 -25.76
CA SER A 217 5.27 13.85 -27.16
C SER A 217 6.12 15.04 -27.68
N PRO A 218 6.11 15.33 -28.98
CA PRO A 218 6.75 16.53 -29.54
C PRO A 218 6.26 17.85 -28.91
N ASP A 219 5.03 17.86 -28.45
CA ASP A 219 4.40 19.01 -27.78
C ASP A 219 4.67 19.05 -26.26
N ASN A 220 5.64 18.26 -25.79
CA ASN A 220 6.00 18.07 -24.37
C ASN A 220 4.87 17.52 -23.46
N GLU A 221 3.84 16.90 -24.02
CA GLU A 221 2.78 16.27 -23.25
C GLU A 221 3.26 14.91 -22.69
N VAL A 222 3.00 14.61 -21.42
CA VAL A 222 3.27 13.30 -20.85
C VAL A 222 2.32 12.25 -21.46
N ILE A 223 2.89 11.31 -22.23
CA ILE A 223 2.17 10.25 -22.94
C ILE A 223 2.47 8.86 -22.41
N GLY A 224 3.38 8.75 -21.46
CA GLY A 224 3.69 7.51 -20.76
C GLY A 224 4.49 7.75 -19.51
N HIS A 225 4.38 6.85 -18.56
CA HIS A 225 5.03 6.94 -17.27
C HIS A 225 5.32 5.56 -16.72
N ILE A 226 6.39 5.45 -15.95
CA ILE A 226 6.73 4.34 -15.08
C ILE A 226 7.51 4.88 -13.89
N ALA A 227 7.35 4.29 -12.70
CA ALA A 227 8.09 4.71 -11.54
C ALA A 227 8.66 3.54 -10.76
N ILE A 228 9.75 3.79 -10.02
CA ILE A 228 10.24 2.95 -8.95
C ILE A 228 9.93 3.65 -7.64
N ARG A 229 9.17 2.99 -6.78
CA ARG A 229 8.84 3.47 -5.43
C ARG A 229 9.71 2.77 -4.40
N LYS A 230 10.39 3.54 -3.58
CA LYS A 230 11.24 3.06 -2.49
C LYS A 230 10.49 3.14 -1.16
N GLU A 231 10.80 2.25 -0.23
CA GLU A 231 10.23 2.29 1.12
C GLU A 231 10.85 3.41 1.97
N TYR A 232 12.13 3.71 1.74
CA TYR A 232 12.89 4.80 2.35
C TYR A 232 13.95 5.30 1.36
N PRO A 233 14.45 6.52 1.49
CA PRO A 233 15.33 7.15 0.48
C PRO A 233 16.58 6.33 0.12
N ASP A 234 17.19 5.67 1.11
CA ASP A 234 18.41 4.88 0.93
C ASP A 234 18.15 3.41 0.56
N ALA A 235 16.88 3.00 0.34
CA ALA A 235 16.55 1.65 -0.05
C ALA A 235 17.26 1.26 -1.36
N ARG A 236 17.85 0.05 -1.35
CA ARG A 236 18.62 -0.48 -2.49
C ARG A 236 17.76 -1.29 -3.46
N ILE A 237 16.49 -1.45 -3.14
CA ILE A 237 15.47 -1.99 -4.05
C ILE A 237 14.25 -1.07 -4.02
N GLY A 238 13.36 -1.26 -4.99
CA GLY A 238 12.07 -0.55 -5.03
C GLY A 238 11.04 -1.29 -5.85
N GLU A 239 9.78 -1.00 -5.58
CA GLU A 239 8.65 -1.48 -6.38
C GLU A 239 8.61 -0.73 -7.71
N ARG A 240 8.76 -1.44 -8.82
CA ARG A 240 8.58 -0.88 -10.15
C ARG A 240 7.12 -1.05 -10.57
N GLY A 241 6.43 0.05 -10.62
CA GLY A 241 5.01 0.12 -10.92
C GLY A 241 4.60 1.40 -11.62
N GLN A 242 3.34 1.75 -11.49
CA GLN A 242 2.74 2.96 -12.07
C GLN A 242 2.95 3.08 -13.59
N ALA A 243 3.05 1.94 -14.28
CA ALA A 243 3.27 1.89 -15.71
C ALA A 243 1.99 2.25 -16.46
N VAL A 244 1.98 3.39 -17.13
CA VAL A 244 0.88 3.88 -17.95
C VAL A 244 1.39 4.28 -19.32
N VAL A 245 0.58 4.03 -20.34
CA VAL A 245 0.80 4.51 -21.71
C VAL A 245 -0.52 5.03 -22.24
N ASP A 246 -0.53 6.30 -22.62
CA ASP A 246 -1.69 6.95 -23.20
C ASP A 246 -2.27 6.09 -24.33
N PRO A 247 -3.58 5.85 -24.35
CA PRO A 247 -4.24 5.03 -25.37
C PRO A 247 -3.91 5.43 -26.82
N ARG A 248 -3.62 6.72 -27.05
CA ARG A 248 -3.24 7.25 -28.37
C ARG A 248 -1.90 6.73 -28.87
N TYR A 249 -1.00 6.35 -27.94
CA TYR A 249 0.40 5.93 -28.21
C TYR A 249 0.64 4.44 -27.90
N ARG A 250 -0.41 3.64 -27.73
CA ARG A 250 -0.27 2.19 -27.58
C ARG A 250 0.15 1.52 -28.88
N GLY A 251 0.94 0.45 -28.77
CA GLY A 251 1.47 -0.28 -29.93
C GLY A 251 2.80 0.24 -30.49
N TYR A 252 3.34 1.33 -29.93
CA TYR A 252 4.62 1.93 -30.35
C TYR A 252 5.84 1.44 -29.53
N GLY A 253 5.67 0.41 -28.73
CA GLY A 253 6.76 -0.13 -27.87
C GLY A 253 7.16 0.78 -26.72
N LEU A 254 6.36 1.81 -26.41
CA LEU A 254 6.68 2.84 -25.44
C LEU A 254 6.90 2.30 -24.03
N LEU A 255 6.10 1.33 -23.62
CA LEU A 255 6.26 0.67 -22.33
C LEU A 255 7.65 0.02 -22.18
N ASN A 256 8.13 -0.68 -23.21
CA ASN A 256 9.45 -1.30 -23.18
C ASN A 256 10.57 -0.26 -23.09
N LYS A 257 10.44 0.85 -23.81
CA LYS A 257 11.41 1.95 -23.73
C LYS A 257 11.45 2.59 -22.35
N LEU A 258 10.29 2.82 -21.73
CA LEU A 258 10.17 3.35 -20.37
C LEU A 258 10.77 2.37 -19.34
N ILE A 259 10.50 1.07 -19.46
CA ILE A 259 11.10 0.04 -18.59
C ILE A 259 12.62 0.04 -18.73
N SER A 260 13.15 0.08 -19.97
CA SER A 260 14.60 0.10 -20.22
C SER A 260 15.26 1.32 -19.56
N ALA A 261 14.71 2.52 -19.77
CA ALA A 261 15.24 3.75 -19.17
C ALA A 261 15.21 3.70 -17.64
N SER A 262 14.12 3.17 -17.05
CA SER A 262 13.97 3.02 -15.60
C SER A 262 14.99 2.01 -15.03
N VAL A 263 15.22 0.90 -15.72
CA VAL A 263 16.19 -0.14 -15.33
C VAL A 263 17.63 0.40 -15.42
N GLU A 264 17.98 1.09 -16.50
CA GLU A 264 19.31 1.68 -16.69
C GLU A 264 19.61 2.72 -15.62
N ASN A 265 18.66 3.59 -15.34
CA ASN A 265 18.80 4.60 -14.28
C ASN A 265 18.95 3.96 -12.89
N ALA A 266 18.09 3.00 -12.54
CA ALA A 266 18.18 2.29 -11.26
C ALA A 266 19.51 1.54 -11.09
N ARG A 267 20.05 0.96 -12.20
CA ARG A 267 21.37 0.33 -12.21
C ARG A 267 22.47 1.35 -11.94
N ALA A 268 22.43 2.51 -12.59
CA ALA A 268 23.38 3.60 -12.40
C ALA A 268 23.36 4.17 -10.98
N MET A 269 22.18 4.18 -10.33
CA MET A 269 22.01 4.56 -8.93
C MET A 269 22.52 3.50 -7.95
N GLY A 270 23.01 2.36 -8.42
CA GLY A 270 23.54 1.27 -7.61
C GLY A 270 22.46 0.47 -6.87
N MET A 271 21.19 0.51 -7.32
CA MET A 271 20.14 -0.34 -6.75
C MET A 271 20.45 -1.81 -7.01
N TYR A 272 20.20 -2.70 -6.04
CA TYR A 272 20.38 -4.14 -6.20
C TYR A 272 19.36 -4.73 -7.17
N GLY A 273 18.14 -4.24 -7.12
CA GLY A 273 17.07 -4.69 -7.98
C GLY A 273 15.78 -3.91 -7.87
N THR A 274 14.83 -4.30 -8.69
CA THR A 274 13.44 -3.84 -8.59
C THR A 274 12.50 -5.03 -8.55
N TYR A 275 11.44 -4.94 -7.77
CA TYR A 275 10.35 -5.93 -7.79
C TYR A 275 9.07 -5.28 -8.32
N GLY A 276 8.09 -6.10 -8.67
CA GLY A 276 6.78 -5.62 -9.09
C GLY A 276 5.81 -6.78 -9.28
N GLU A 277 4.53 -6.45 -9.31
CA GLU A 277 3.44 -7.39 -9.43
C GLU A 277 2.81 -7.29 -10.83
N ALA A 278 3.10 -8.28 -11.66
CA ALA A 278 2.53 -8.35 -13.00
C ALA A 278 1.16 -9.02 -12.96
N VAL A 279 0.14 -8.33 -13.48
CA VAL A 279 -1.23 -8.86 -13.57
C VAL A 279 -1.29 -10.13 -14.41
N THR A 280 -2.23 -11.02 -14.09
CA THR A 280 -2.45 -12.29 -14.82
C THR A 280 -3.68 -12.26 -15.73
N ALA A 281 -4.35 -11.11 -15.85
CA ALA A 281 -5.42 -10.92 -16.82
C ALA A 281 -4.95 -11.12 -18.28
N HIS A 282 -3.66 -10.91 -18.51
CA HIS A 282 -2.95 -11.09 -19.77
C HIS A 282 -1.46 -11.30 -19.50
N ILE A 283 -0.73 -11.81 -20.50
CA ILE A 283 0.70 -12.12 -20.36
C ILE A 283 1.63 -10.99 -20.79
N TYR A 284 1.12 -9.85 -21.23
CA TYR A 284 1.93 -8.80 -21.87
C TYR A 284 2.92 -8.15 -20.87
N SER A 285 2.46 -7.79 -19.66
CA SER A 285 3.30 -7.20 -18.62
C SER A 285 4.38 -8.16 -18.12
N GLN A 286 4.05 -9.46 -18.01
CA GLN A 286 4.99 -10.51 -17.62
C GLN A 286 6.09 -10.66 -18.69
N LYS A 287 5.70 -10.77 -19.98
CA LYS A 287 6.66 -10.88 -21.10
C LYS A 287 7.56 -9.64 -21.21
N ALA A 288 7.01 -8.45 -21.00
CA ALA A 288 7.80 -7.22 -20.99
C ALA A 288 8.83 -7.23 -19.85
N ALA A 289 8.46 -7.68 -18.66
CA ALA A 289 9.39 -7.81 -17.54
C ALA A 289 10.48 -8.86 -17.80
N PHE A 290 10.12 -10.04 -18.37
CA PHE A 290 11.09 -11.08 -18.71
C PHE A 290 12.11 -10.63 -19.75
N SER A 291 11.70 -9.82 -20.75
CA SER A 291 12.63 -9.27 -21.74
C SER A 291 13.70 -8.36 -21.12
N MET A 292 13.46 -7.86 -19.89
CA MET A 292 14.40 -7.06 -19.10
C MET A 292 15.14 -7.87 -18.02
N GLY A 293 15.08 -9.20 -18.08
CA GLY A 293 15.76 -10.09 -17.15
C GLY A 293 15.04 -10.29 -15.81
N ALA A 294 13.75 -9.95 -15.72
CA ALA A 294 12.97 -10.30 -14.55
C ALA A 294 12.77 -11.81 -14.44
N CYS A 295 12.72 -12.32 -13.21
CA CYS A 295 12.35 -13.70 -12.91
C CYS A 295 11.25 -13.70 -11.85
N GLU A 296 10.45 -14.76 -11.85
CA GLU A 296 9.42 -14.95 -10.87
C GLU A 296 10.01 -15.25 -9.49
N THR A 297 9.45 -14.63 -8.47
CA THR A 297 9.80 -14.88 -7.08
C THR A 297 8.59 -15.24 -6.21
N GLY A 298 7.39 -15.22 -6.77
CA GLY A 298 6.16 -15.59 -6.08
C GLY A 298 4.91 -15.40 -6.92
N VAL A 299 3.78 -15.76 -6.33
CA VAL A 299 2.44 -15.54 -6.88
C VAL A 299 1.51 -15.06 -5.78
N LEU A 300 0.85 -13.95 -6.00
CA LEU A 300 -0.05 -13.29 -5.08
C LEU A 300 -1.50 -13.52 -5.52
N LEU A 301 -2.20 -14.45 -4.86
CA LEU A 301 -3.58 -14.75 -5.19
C LEU A 301 -4.49 -13.58 -4.82
N GLY A 302 -5.37 -13.18 -5.72
CA GLY A 302 -6.34 -12.12 -5.46
C GLY A 302 -5.73 -10.72 -5.25
N PHE A 303 -4.50 -10.49 -5.67
CA PHE A 303 -3.78 -9.23 -5.45
C PHE A 303 -4.48 -8.03 -6.08
N THR A 304 -4.94 -8.16 -7.32
CA THR A 304 -5.61 -7.08 -8.05
C THR A 304 -7.10 -7.04 -7.71
N PRO A 305 -7.63 -5.92 -7.20
CA PRO A 305 -9.05 -5.82 -6.87
C PRO A 305 -9.94 -5.92 -8.10
N ALA A 306 -11.16 -6.42 -7.92
CA ALA A 306 -12.16 -6.54 -8.99
C ALA A 306 -12.59 -5.18 -9.56
N THR A 307 -12.43 -4.11 -8.79
CA THR A 307 -12.78 -2.73 -9.17
C THR A 307 -11.78 -2.07 -10.12
N MET A 308 -10.61 -2.66 -10.35
CA MET A 308 -9.58 -2.10 -11.23
C MET A 308 -9.89 -2.41 -12.71
N PHE A 309 -10.16 -1.38 -13.49
CA PHE A 309 -10.48 -1.49 -14.92
C PHE A 309 -9.37 -0.96 -15.80
N PHE A 310 -9.02 -1.73 -16.82
CA PHE A 310 -8.13 -1.30 -17.89
C PHE A 310 -8.97 -0.83 -19.08
N LYS A 311 -9.13 0.49 -19.29
CA LYS A 311 -9.86 1.03 -20.46
C LYS A 311 -9.30 0.41 -21.75
N LYS A 312 -10.19 -0.10 -22.61
CA LYS A 312 -9.89 -0.70 -23.94
C LYS A 312 -9.08 -2.00 -23.93
N ILE A 313 -8.86 -2.66 -22.79
CA ILE A 313 -8.20 -3.96 -22.71
C ILE A 313 -9.16 -5.05 -22.21
N GLN A 314 -10.19 -4.67 -21.45
CA GLN A 314 -11.15 -5.60 -20.87
C GLN A 314 -12.58 -5.15 -21.14
N ASP A 315 -13.39 -6.06 -21.68
CA ASP A 315 -14.85 -5.93 -21.74
C ASP A 315 -15.45 -6.69 -20.55
N GLY A 316 -16.29 -5.99 -19.76
CA GLY A 316 -17.12 -6.62 -18.73
C GLY A 316 -16.74 -6.32 -17.27
N ASN A 317 -17.77 -6.34 -16.43
CA ASN A 317 -17.69 -6.16 -14.99
C ASN A 317 -17.18 -7.48 -14.36
N ARG A 318 -15.94 -7.53 -13.89
CA ARG A 318 -15.41 -8.71 -13.19
C ARG A 318 -15.88 -8.66 -11.74
N GLN A 319 -16.41 -9.79 -11.25
CA GLN A 319 -16.87 -9.92 -9.88
C GLN A 319 -15.77 -10.45 -8.92
N GLN A 320 -14.66 -10.96 -9.47
CA GLN A 320 -13.61 -11.66 -8.72
C GLN A 320 -12.28 -10.94 -8.79
N ARG A 321 -11.50 -11.04 -7.72
CA ARG A 321 -10.13 -10.54 -7.65
C ARG A 321 -9.19 -11.37 -8.52
N GLN A 322 -8.14 -10.74 -9.05
CA GLN A 322 -7.18 -11.39 -9.92
C GLN A 322 -5.83 -11.61 -9.25
N THR A 323 -5.18 -12.68 -9.67
CA THR A 323 -3.82 -13.04 -9.26
C THR A 323 -2.79 -12.10 -9.90
N ALA A 324 -1.65 -11.92 -9.25
CA ALA A 324 -0.47 -11.28 -9.82
C ALA A 324 0.77 -12.16 -9.64
N VAL A 325 1.69 -12.09 -10.61
CA VAL A 325 2.99 -12.73 -10.50
C VAL A 325 3.96 -11.73 -9.87
N LEU A 326 4.60 -12.11 -8.78
CA LEU A 326 5.67 -11.34 -8.17
C LEU A 326 6.95 -11.57 -8.96
N LEU A 327 7.50 -10.50 -9.50
CA LEU A 327 8.68 -10.50 -10.34
C LEU A 327 9.80 -9.70 -9.69
N TYR A 328 11.03 -10.16 -9.85
CA TYR A 328 12.22 -9.41 -9.44
C TYR A 328 13.17 -9.26 -10.62
N THR A 329 13.69 -8.06 -10.81
CA THR A 329 14.73 -7.75 -11.80
C THR A 329 16.02 -7.42 -11.06
N ARG A 330 17.03 -8.28 -11.14
CA ARG A 330 18.35 -8.04 -10.56
C ARG A 330 19.10 -7.02 -11.41
N LEU A 331 19.64 -5.98 -10.79
CA LEU A 331 20.31 -4.87 -11.47
C LEU A 331 21.81 -4.85 -11.21
N ASN A 332 22.23 -4.96 -9.95
CA ASN A 332 23.61 -4.98 -9.51
C ASN A 332 23.85 -6.15 -8.56
N GLU A 333 25.11 -6.43 -8.26
CA GLU A 333 25.45 -7.45 -7.27
C GLU A 333 25.03 -7.00 -5.87
N GLU A 334 24.30 -7.87 -5.21
CA GLU A 334 23.93 -7.74 -3.81
C GLU A 334 24.89 -8.56 -2.92
N PRO A 335 24.97 -8.27 -1.60
CA PRO A 335 25.76 -9.04 -0.66
C PRO A 335 25.36 -10.53 -0.64
N CYS A 336 26.32 -11.42 -0.42
CA CYS A 336 26.01 -12.78 -0.05
C CYS A 336 25.36 -12.80 1.34
N ARG A 337 24.20 -13.45 1.48
CA ARG A 337 23.42 -13.49 2.71
C ARG A 337 23.29 -14.91 3.24
N ASP A 338 23.35 -15.05 4.57
CA ASP A 338 22.87 -16.25 5.25
C ASP A 338 21.35 -16.16 5.37
N VAL A 339 20.66 -17.21 4.92
CA VAL A 339 19.19 -17.25 4.92
C VAL A 339 18.68 -18.50 5.63
N TYR A 340 17.58 -18.36 6.35
CA TYR A 340 16.94 -19.38 7.17
C TYR A 340 15.53 -19.70 6.65
N PRO A 341 15.39 -20.31 5.46
CA PRO A 341 14.09 -20.65 4.91
C PRO A 341 13.38 -21.69 5.79
N PRO A 342 12.05 -21.63 5.95
CA PRO A 342 11.29 -22.71 6.56
C PRO A 342 11.54 -24.02 5.82
N PHE A 343 11.69 -25.13 6.55
CA PHE A 343 12.12 -26.43 5.99
C PHE A 343 11.24 -26.88 4.80
N HIS A 344 9.93 -26.74 4.94
CA HIS A 344 8.97 -27.17 3.90
C HIS A 344 8.92 -26.21 2.69
N HIS A 345 9.45 -24.99 2.80
CA HIS A 345 9.60 -24.04 1.70
C HIS A 345 11.02 -23.96 1.14
N GLU A 346 12.00 -24.64 1.75
CA GLU A 346 13.40 -24.53 1.34
C GLU A 346 13.59 -24.85 -0.15
N ALA A 347 12.94 -25.91 -0.64
CA ALA A 347 13.10 -26.34 -2.03
C ALA A 347 12.64 -25.28 -3.04
N VAL A 348 11.49 -24.67 -2.84
CA VAL A 348 10.97 -23.61 -3.73
C VAL A 348 11.79 -22.34 -3.60
N ILE A 349 12.21 -21.94 -2.39
CA ILE A 349 13.05 -20.77 -2.16
C ILE A 349 14.42 -20.94 -2.82
N ARG A 350 15.04 -22.12 -2.72
CA ARG A 350 16.29 -22.45 -3.40
C ARG A 350 16.16 -22.29 -4.91
N ARG A 351 15.10 -22.79 -5.51
CA ARG A 351 14.84 -22.64 -6.96
C ARG A 351 14.67 -21.17 -7.37
N ILE A 352 14.00 -20.35 -6.54
CA ILE A 352 13.88 -18.91 -6.77
C ILE A 352 15.28 -18.28 -6.80
N TYR A 353 16.16 -18.61 -5.85
CA TYR A 353 17.50 -18.07 -5.79
C TYR A 353 18.36 -18.52 -6.98
N GLU A 354 18.30 -19.77 -7.35
CA GLU A 354 19.05 -20.32 -8.49
C GLU A 354 18.66 -19.63 -9.80
N ARG A 355 17.37 -19.44 -10.05
CA ARG A 355 16.87 -18.77 -11.26
C ARG A 355 17.26 -17.31 -11.36
N ASN A 356 17.37 -16.64 -10.23
CA ASN A 356 17.77 -15.24 -10.15
C ASN A 356 19.27 -15.04 -9.96
N ASN A 357 20.05 -16.12 -9.89
CA ASN A 357 21.50 -16.10 -9.61
C ASN A 357 21.88 -15.39 -8.30
N PHE A 358 21.04 -15.50 -7.26
CA PHE A 358 21.35 -14.95 -5.95
C PHE A 358 22.37 -15.82 -5.21
N ARG A 359 23.35 -15.16 -4.59
CA ARG A 359 24.33 -15.81 -3.71
C ARG A 359 23.77 -15.85 -2.29
N ARG A 360 23.17 -16.99 -1.91
CA ARG A 360 22.60 -17.21 -0.58
C ARG A 360 23.15 -18.48 0.04
N ASN A 361 23.60 -18.36 1.29
CA ASN A 361 23.98 -19.52 2.10
C ASN A 361 22.71 -20.00 2.84
N ILE A 362 22.17 -21.14 2.44
CA ILE A 362 21.02 -21.71 3.13
C ILE A 362 21.49 -22.38 4.42
N MET A 363 21.11 -21.78 5.53
CA MET A 363 21.49 -22.21 6.88
C MET A 363 20.47 -23.22 7.41
N LYS A 364 20.95 -24.32 7.94
CA LYS A 364 20.11 -25.26 8.70
C LYS A 364 19.84 -24.68 10.09
N ALA A 365 18.62 -24.81 10.58
CA ALA A 365 18.30 -24.43 11.95
C ALA A 365 19.25 -25.11 12.91
N LEU A 366 20.05 -24.35 13.62
CA LEU A 366 20.60 -24.77 14.88
C LEU A 366 19.40 -25.07 15.79
N ASP A 367 19.47 -26.17 16.54
CA ASP A 367 18.44 -26.63 17.48
C ASP A 367 17.50 -25.50 17.96
N VAL A 368 16.23 -25.53 17.56
CA VAL A 368 15.21 -24.53 17.86
C VAL A 368 15.11 -24.22 19.38
N LYS A 369 15.61 -25.11 20.21
CA LYS A 369 15.75 -24.94 21.67
C LYS A 369 16.83 -23.94 22.08
N LYS A 370 17.76 -23.56 21.19
CA LYS A 370 18.82 -22.58 21.44
C LYS A 370 18.51 -21.17 20.89
N LEU A 371 17.35 -20.93 20.30
CA LEU A 371 16.84 -19.59 19.97
C LEU A 371 16.40 -18.87 21.28
N THR A 372 17.34 -18.71 22.20
CA THR A 372 17.14 -17.98 23.48
C THR A 372 17.14 -16.47 23.27
N ASP A 373 17.48 -15.96 22.10
CA ASP A 373 17.55 -14.53 21.75
C ASP A 373 16.29 -13.99 21.07
N VAL A 374 15.13 -14.56 21.38
CA VAL A 374 13.86 -13.93 20.97
C VAL A 374 13.52 -12.87 22.01
N HIS A 375 13.32 -11.65 21.55
CA HIS A 375 12.95 -10.54 22.43
C HIS A 375 11.64 -10.87 23.20
N PRO A 376 11.39 -10.34 24.39
CA PRO A 376 10.14 -10.56 25.13
C PRO A 376 8.90 -10.15 24.33
N SER A 377 8.98 -9.06 23.57
CA SER A 377 7.88 -8.50 22.76
C SER A 377 8.25 -8.38 21.28
N SER A 378 7.26 -8.60 20.43
CA SER A 378 7.37 -8.44 19.00
C SER A 378 7.01 -7.02 18.56
N GLN A 379 7.55 -6.61 17.39
CA GLN A 379 7.12 -5.39 16.69
C GLN A 379 6.69 -5.76 15.28
N VAL A 380 5.45 -5.39 14.94
CA VAL A 380 4.85 -5.62 13.63
C VAL A 380 4.23 -4.33 13.13
N ASP A 381 4.80 -3.80 12.06
CA ASP A 381 4.23 -2.66 11.36
C ASP A 381 3.09 -3.12 10.45
N VAL A 382 1.97 -2.40 10.46
CA VAL A 382 0.80 -2.72 9.63
C VAL A 382 0.50 -1.55 8.69
N ARG A 383 0.50 -1.83 7.39
CA ARG A 383 0.11 -0.88 6.35
C ARG A 383 -1.15 -1.40 5.66
N VAL A 384 -2.20 -0.59 5.61
CA VAL A 384 -3.47 -0.93 4.95
C VAL A 384 -3.62 -0.10 3.68
N GLN A 385 -4.00 -0.75 2.60
CA GLN A 385 -4.37 -0.15 1.31
C GLN A 385 -5.86 -0.40 1.09
N THR A 386 -6.69 0.49 1.58
CA THR A 386 -8.15 0.30 1.63
C THR A 386 -8.76 0.15 0.24
N ASP A 387 -8.36 0.97 -0.74
CA ASP A 387 -8.90 0.91 -2.11
C ASP A 387 -8.61 -0.41 -2.82
N ALA A 388 -7.45 -0.99 -2.49
CA ALA A 388 -7.08 -2.30 -3.00
C ALA A 388 -7.56 -3.43 -2.09
N SER A 389 -8.18 -3.11 -0.94
CA SER A 389 -8.57 -4.06 0.11
C SER A 389 -7.43 -5.01 0.47
N ARG A 390 -6.24 -4.43 0.73
CA ARG A 390 -5.01 -5.16 1.06
C ARG A 390 -4.37 -4.62 2.33
N ALA A 391 -3.70 -5.50 3.08
CA ALA A 391 -2.86 -5.11 4.20
C ALA A 391 -1.52 -5.85 4.16
N PHE A 392 -0.47 -5.16 4.60
CA PHE A 392 0.88 -5.70 4.72
C PHE A 392 1.32 -5.57 6.18
N MET A 393 1.71 -6.68 6.78
CA MET A 393 2.33 -6.74 8.10
C MET A 393 3.81 -7.00 7.93
N LEU A 394 4.67 -6.14 8.44
CA LEU A 394 6.13 -6.32 8.40
C LEU A 394 6.63 -6.62 9.82
N VAL A 395 7.20 -7.79 10.02
CA VAL A 395 7.81 -8.17 11.29
C VAL A 395 9.17 -7.47 11.40
N LYS A 396 9.23 -6.44 12.26
CA LYS A 396 10.44 -5.68 12.56
C LYS A 396 11.29 -6.33 13.64
N GLN A 397 10.62 -6.95 14.63
CA GLN A 397 11.27 -7.62 15.75
C GLN A 397 10.53 -8.89 16.12
N TYR A 398 11.28 -9.97 16.23
CA TYR A 398 10.75 -11.28 16.64
C TYR A 398 10.74 -11.37 18.17
N GLY A 399 9.55 -11.51 18.73
CA GLY A 399 9.32 -11.74 20.16
C GLY A 399 8.63 -13.07 20.43
N ALA A 400 8.62 -13.46 21.70
CA ALA A 400 7.95 -14.69 22.12
C ALA A 400 6.43 -14.67 21.87
N ASP A 401 5.84 -13.48 21.80
CA ASP A 401 4.42 -13.18 21.62
C ASP A 401 4.00 -13.02 20.15
N LEU A 402 4.91 -13.24 19.16
CA LEU A 402 4.63 -12.93 17.75
C LEU A 402 3.36 -13.61 17.23
N GLY A 403 3.14 -14.88 17.59
CA GLY A 403 1.96 -15.61 17.14
C GLY A 403 0.65 -14.99 17.64
N GLU A 404 0.60 -14.58 18.91
CA GLU A 404 -0.60 -13.95 19.49
C GLU A 404 -0.79 -12.52 18.93
N LEU A 405 0.29 -11.74 18.77
CA LEU A 405 0.22 -10.41 18.17
C LEU A 405 -0.31 -10.48 16.74
N VAL A 406 0.23 -11.40 15.91
CA VAL A 406 -0.22 -11.56 14.52
C VAL A 406 -1.67 -12.04 14.47
N LYS A 407 -2.08 -12.99 15.33
CA LYS A 407 -3.46 -13.45 15.43
C LYS A 407 -4.41 -12.29 15.79
N PHE A 408 -4.01 -11.43 16.71
CA PHE A 408 -4.78 -10.24 17.07
C PHE A 408 -4.92 -9.29 15.87
N ARG A 409 -3.81 -8.94 15.19
CA ARG A 409 -3.80 -8.07 14.01
C ARG A 409 -4.58 -8.67 12.83
N LEU A 410 -4.43 -9.97 12.59
CA LEU A 410 -5.19 -10.67 11.57
C LEU A 410 -6.70 -10.56 11.82
N ARG A 411 -7.13 -10.81 13.06
CA ARG A 411 -8.54 -10.66 13.44
C ARG A 411 -9.04 -9.24 13.21
N GLU A 412 -8.27 -8.22 13.60
CA GLU A 412 -8.59 -6.81 13.36
C GLU A 412 -8.80 -6.53 11.87
N LEU A 413 -7.87 -6.97 11.02
CA LEU A 413 -7.93 -6.77 9.57
C LEU A 413 -9.10 -7.54 8.93
N CYS A 414 -9.37 -8.76 9.37
CA CYS A 414 -10.53 -9.53 8.91
C CYS A 414 -11.86 -8.85 9.28
N LEU A 415 -11.96 -8.28 10.48
CA LEU A 415 -13.12 -7.53 10.91
C LEU A 415 -13.32 -6.24 10.10
N ARG A 416 -12.25 -5.62 9.64
CA ARG A 416 -12.27 -4.47 8.70
C ARG A 416 -12.57 -4.88 7.27
N ARG A 417 -12.83 -6.18 7.02
CA ARG A 417 -13.11 -6.76 5.70
C ARG A 417 -11.98 -6.52 4.69
N ILE A 418 -10.74 -6.53 5.17
CA ILE A 418 -9.59 -6.54 4.27
C ILE A 418 -9.51 -7.90 3.58
N ASP A 419 -9.51 -7.90 2.25
CA ASP A 419 -9.58 -9.11 1.45
C ASP A 419 -8.28 -9.91 1.44
N CYS A 420 -7.16 -9.23 1.19
CA CYS A 420 -5.85 -9.85 1.08
C CYS A 420 -4.91 -9.31 2.14
N ILE A 421 -4.38 -10.19 2.99
CA ILE A 421 -3.49 -9.83 4.09
C ILE A 421 -2.16 -10.53 3.88
N TYR A 422 -1.09 -9.77 3.86
CA TYR A 422 0.27 -10.27 3.68
C TYR A 422 1.06 -10.11 4.97
N ILE A 423 1.98 -11.04 5.23
CA ILE A 423 2.97 -10.90 6.30
C ILE A 423 4.35 -11.17 5.76
N ASP A 424 5.28 -10.28 6.06
CA ASP A 424 6.66 -10.28 5.61
C ASP A 424 7.58 -10.67 6.76
N LEU A 425 8.31 -11.79 6.58
CA LEU A 425 9.24 -12.38 7.54
C LEU A 425 10.66 -12.27 6.99
N SER A 426 11.61 -11.77 7.79
CA SER A 426 13.02 -11.73 7.39
C SER A 426 13.62 -13.12 7.25
N LEU A 427 14.09 -13.48 6.07
CA LEU A 427 14.84 -14.73 5.84
C LEU A 427 16.25 -14.69 6.42
N SER A 428 16.77 -13.50 6.76
CA SER A 428 18.05 -13.35 7.46
C SER A 428 17.96 -13.66 8.96
N HIS A 429 16.75 -13.86 9.50
CA HIS A 429 16.52 -14.15 10.90
C HIS A 429 16.12 -15.60 11.14
N PRO A 430 16.84 -16.38 11.98
CA PRO A 430 16.57 -17.81 12.19
C PRO A 430 15.20 -18.09 12.80
N ALA A 431 14.59 -17.13 13.51
CA ALA A 431 13.25 -17.27 14.08
C ALA A 431 12.16 -17.45 12.99
N THR A 432 12.41 -17.03 11.75
CA THR A 432 11.48 -17.23 10.63
C THR A 432 11.15 -18.70 10.42
N GLN A 433 12.11 -19.61 10.59
CA GLN A 433 11.87 -21.06 10.50
C GLN A 433 10.86 -21.55 11.55
N LYS A 434 10.90 -20.98 12.75
CA LYS A 434 9.98 -21.35 13.85
C LYS A 434 8.60 -20.74 13.66
N PHE A 435 8.55 -19.46 13.35
CA PHE A 435 7.27 -18.72 13.33
C PHE A 435 6.45 -18.96 12.06
N CYS A 436 7.09 -19.28 10.92
CA CYS A 436 6.37 -19.53 9.67
C CYS A 436 5.28 -20.60 9.87
N ALA A 437 5.60 -21.77 10.42
CA ALA A 437 4.61 -22.84 10.64
C ALA A 437 3.47 -22.42 11.58
N SER A 438 3.75 -21.59 12.60
CA SER A 438 2.69 -21.09 13.50
C SER A 438 1.77 -20.08 12.81
N LEU A 439 2.28 -19.30 11.86
CA LEU A 439 1.49 -18.36 11.06
C LEU A 439 0.65 -19.12 10.02
N GLU A 440 1.19 -20.18 9.45
CA GLU A 440 0.43 -21.06 8.55
C GLU A 440 -0.75 -21.74 9.27
N MET A 441 -0.58 -22.11 10.53
CA MET A 441 -1.73 -22.60 11.35
C MET A 441 -2.81 -21.53 11.56
N LEU A 442 -2.52 -20.24 11.38
CA LEU A 442 -3.50 -19.17 11.37
C LEU A 442 -4.18 -18.99 10.00
N GLY A 443 -3.77 -19.77 8.98
CA GLY A 443 -4.31 -19.73 7.64
C GLY A 443 -3.50 -18.90 6.65
N PHE A 444 -2.31 -18.43 7.03
CA PHE A 444 -1.36 -17.87 6.06
C PHE A 444 -0.77 -19.00 5.21
N PHE A 445 -0.37 -18.66 3.99
CA PHE A 445 0.28 -19.60 3.09
C PHE A 445 1.34 -18.87 2.25
N PHE A 446 2.24 -19.63 1.64
CA PHE A 446 3.35 -19.09 0.83
C PHE A 446 2.84 -18.18 -0.29
N ALA A 447 3.47 -17.03 -0.45
CA ALA A 447 3.24 -16.10 -1.56
C ALA A 447 4.48 -15.87 -2.40
N GLY A 448 5.66 -15.83 -1.79
CA GLY A 448 6.91 -15.64 -2.52
C GLY A 448 8.04 -15.10 -1.67
N VAL A 449 9.12 -14.72 -2.34
CA VAL A 449 10.29 -14.08 -1.76
C VAL A 449 10.51 -12.73 -2.40
N ILE A 450 10.82 -11.71 -1.61
CA ILE A 450 11.27 -10.41 -2.11
C ILE A 450 12.70 -10.20 -1.65
N PRO A 451 13.68 -10.35 -2.57
CA PRO A 451 15.09 -10.20 -2.23
C PRO A 451 15.43 -8.78 -1.82
N GLU A 452 16.27 -8.64 -0.80
CA GLU A 452 16.81 -7.35 -0.31
C GLU A 452 15.74 -6.29 0.06
N MET A 453 14.51 -6.71 0.40
CA MET A 453 13.44 -5.78 0.75
C MET A 453 13.64 -5.10 2.12
N SER A 454 14.36 -5.76 3.02
CA SER A 454 14.76 -5.25 4.32
C SER A 454 16.28 -5.41 4.46
N ASP A 455 16.81 -5.63 5.64
CA ASP A 455 18.21 -6.06 5.81
C ASP A 455 18.40 -7.52 5.34
N GLY A 456 18.08 -7.79 4.08
CA GLY A 456 18.10 -9.09 3.43
C GLY A 456 16.76 -9.46 2.82
N ASP A 457 16.63 -10.74 2.51
CA ASP A 457 15.47 -11.27 1.82
C ASP A 457 14.26 -11.41 2.76
N VAL A 458 13.08 -11.25 2.19
CA VAL A 458 11.80 -11.37 2.91
C VAL A 458 11.00 -12.53 2.32
N LEU A 459 10.54 -13.42 3.20
CA LEU A 459 9.50 -14.39 2.89
C LEU A 459 8.15 -13.72 3.08
N ARG A 460 7.37 -13.62 2.01
CA ARG A 460 6.00 -13.15 2.06
C ARG A 460 5.04 -14.33 2.16
N LEU A 461 4.21 -14.32 3.18
CA LEU A 461 3.03 -15.18 3.28
C LEU A 461 1.78 -14.35 3.01
N GLN A 462 0.69 -14.99 2.58
CA GLN A 462 -0.58 -14.35 2.31
C GLN A 462 -1.74 -15.08 3.00
N TYR A 463 -2.78 -14.30 3.34
CA TYR A 463 -4.04 -14.78 3.88
C TYR A 463 -5.18 -14.16 3.06
N LEU A 464 -6.17 -14.96 2.68
CA LEU A 464 -7.36 -14.51 1.95
C LEU A 464 -8.58 -14.54 2.86
N ASN A 465 -9.19 -13.39 3.07
CA ASN A 465 -10.34 -13.23 3.97
C ASN A 465 -11.65 -13.39 3.21
N ASN A 466 -12.08 -14.65 3.01
CA ASN A 466 -13.32 -15.01 2.30
C ASN A 466 -13.43 -14.37 0.90
N VAL A 467 -12.36 -14.47 0.15
CA VAL A 467 -12.25 -13.88 -1.19
C VAL A 467 -12.25 -14.95 -2.26
N ASP A 468 -13.09 -14.75 -3.26
CA ASP A 468 -13.05 -15.53 -4.49
C ASP A 468 -11.99 -14.96 -5.43
N VAL A 469 -11.11 -15.85 -5.91
CA VAL A 469 -10.03 -15.53 -6.82
C VAL A 469 -10.31 -16.18 -8.17
N ASP A 470 -10.21 -15.40 -9.23
CA ASP A 470 -10.34 -15.88 -10.60
C ASP A 470 -9.09 -16.68 -11.01
N LEU A 471 -9.10 -17.97 -10.71
CA LEU A 471 -8.02 -18.89 -11.11
C LEU A 471 -8.18 -19.41 -12.54
N GLU A 472 -9.42 -19.51 -13.03
CA GLU A 472 -9.72 -20.06 -14.38
C GLU A 472 -9.18 -19.16 -15.50
N ASN A 473 -9.26 -17.83 -15.31
CA ASN A 473 -8.76 -16.85 -16.28
C ASN A 473 -7.34 -16.35 -15.96
N THR A 474 -6.64 -17.00 -15.03
CA THR A 474 -5.27 -16.64 -14.67
C THR A 474 -4.28 -17.06 -15.76
N GLN A 475 -3.64 -16.08 -16.41
CA GLN A 475 -2.66 -16.31 -17.48
C GLN A 475 -1.23 -16.14 -16.95
N ILE A 476 -0.46 -17.22 -16.94
CA ILE A 476 0.95 -17.23 -16.56
C ILE A 476 1.81 -17.47 -17.80
N ALA A 477 2.82 -16.63 -18.02
CA ALA A 477 3.58 -16.59 -19.25
C ALA A 477 4.72 -17.62 -19.29
N SER A 478 5.19 -18.15 -18.16
CA SER A 478 6.31 -19.10 -18.08
C SER A 478 5.89 -20.41 -17.41
N ASP A 479 6.64 -21.48 -17.65
CA ASP A 479 6.38 -22.77 -17.00
C ASP A 479 6.75 -22.72 -15.52
N PHE A 480 7.81 -22.00 -15.13
CA PHE A 480 8.15 -21.83 -13.73
C PHE A 480 7.09 -21.04 -12.96
N GLY A 481 6.54 -19.99 -13.58
CA GLY A 481 5.41 -19.26 -13.00
C GLY A 481 4.18 -20.13 -12.79
N LYS A 482 3.88 -21.07 -13.72
CA LYS A 482 2.80 -22.07 -13.54
C LYS A 482 3.06 -23.00 -12.38
N GLU A 483 4.29 -23.56 -12.29
CA GLU A 483 4.70 -24.39 -11.16
C GLU A 483 4.60 -23.63 -9.83
N MET A 484 4.96 -22.34 -9.82
CA MET A 484 4.85 -21.48 -8.66
C MET A 484 3.38 -21.26 -8.26
N LEU A 485 2.49 -21.03 -9.24
CA LEU A 485 1.06 -20.92 -9.00
C LEU A 485 0.50 -22.20 -8.38
N ASP A 486 0.85 -23.37 -8.96
CA ASP A 486 0.42 -24.68 -8.43
C ASP A 486 0.93 -24.89 -7.00
N TYR A 487 2.18 -24.47 -6.73
CA TYR A 487 2.75 -24.53 -5.39
C TYR A 487 1.97 -23.67 -4.38
N VAL A 488 1.66 -22.43 -4.76
CA VAL A 488 0.91 -21.47 -3.91
C VAL A 488 -0.52 -21.98 -3.67
N ILE A 489 -1.20 -22.50 -4.70
CA ILE A 489 -2.54 -23.08 -4.55
C ILE A 489 -2.50 -24.28 -3.60
N LYS A 490 -1.51 -25.16 -3.74
CA LYS A 490 -1.33 -26.33 -2.86
C LYS A 490 -1.00 -25.92 -1.43
N ALA A 491 -0.23 -24.85 -1.23
CA ALA A 491 0.11 -24.33 0.09
C ALA A 491 -1.11 -23.65 0.79
N ARG A 492 -2.07 -23.20 0.00
CA ARG A 492 -3.33 -22.62 0.53
C ARG A 492 -4.23 -23.69 1.18
N GLY A 493 -4.17 -24.95 0.72
CA GLY A 493 -5.00 -26.07 1.21
C GLY A 493 -6.21 -26.35 0.35
#